data_8b5e77b4db093e512f754876d39b1deb
#
_entry.id   8b5e77b4db093e512f754876d39b1deb
#
_cell.length_a   1.000
_cell.length_b   1.000
_cell.length_c   1.000
_cell.angle_alpha   90.00
_cell.angle_beta   90.00
_cell.angle_gamma   90.00
#
_symmetry.space_group_name_H-M   'P 1'
#
loop_
_entity.id
_entity.type
_entity.pdbx_description
1 polymer ?
#
loop_
_entity_poly.entity_id
_entity_poly.type
_entity_poly.pdbx_seq_one_letter_code
_entity_poly.pdbx_strand_id
1 'polypeptide(L)'
;MVFTAGSALLDAVVLAVVSLEGTYGYKITQDVRKIMDVSESTLYPVLRRLQKDGYLETYDMEFQGRNRRYYKITSNGMILLDKYRSGWVLFRNGVDDILMGKHEE
;
A
#
# COMPACT_ATOMS: atom_id res chain seq x y z
N MET A 1 11.49 10.83 9.23
CA MET A 1 10.53 9.73 9.33
C MET A 1 9.56 9.80 8.17
N VAL A 2 9.32 8.68 7.51
CA VAL A 2 8.44 8.66 6.34
C VAL A 2 6.97 8.46 6.69
N PHE A 3 6.66 8.01 7.92
CA PHE A 3 5.28 7.82 8.31
C PHE A 3 4.74 9.01 9.05
N THR A 4 3.68 9.56 8.49
CA THR A 4 2.77 10.45 9.19
C THR A 4 1.44 9.71 9.25
N ALA A 5 0.51 10.22 10.03
CA ALA A 5 -0.80 9.59 10.12
C ALA A 5 -1.50 9.57 8.77
N GLY A 6 -2.26 8.53 8.52
CA GLY A 6 -3.19 8.49 7.39
C GLY A 6 -2.59 8.02 6.08
N SER A 7 -2.39 8.91 5.12
CA SER A 7 -2.14 8.52 3.73
C SER A 7 -0.86 7.74 3.51
N ALA A 8 0.19 8.02 4.27
CA ALA A 8 1.45 7.29 4.10
C ALA A 8 1.29 5.81 4.44
N LEU A 9 0.54 5.50 5.47
CA LEU A 9 0.29 4.12 5.85
C LEU A 9 -0.50 3.38 4.77
N LEU A 10 -1.51 4.03 4.22
CA LEU A 10 -2.32 3.40 3.16
C LEU A 10 -1.48 3.19 1.91
N ASP A 11 -0.66 4.15 1.52
CA ASP A 11 0.24 4.00 0.38
C ASP A 11 1.17 2.81 0.58
N ALA A 12 1.75 2.67 1.78
CA ALA A 12 2.66 1.58 2.09
C ALA A 12 1.98 0.22 1.99
N VAL A 13 0.77 0.12 2.52
CA VAL A 13 0.01 -1.14 2.50
C VAL A 13 -0.35 -1.52 1.07
N VAL A 14 -0.79 -0.55 0.26
CA VAL A 14 -1.13 -0.80 -1.14
C VAL A 14 0.09 -1.27 -1.91
N LEU A 15 1.23 -0.60 -1.76
CA LEU A 15 2.46 -1.02 -2.43
C LEU A 15 2.86 -2.44 -2.04
N ALA A 16 2.73 -2.75 -0.75
CA ALA A 16 3.08 -4.08 -0.26
C ALA A 16 2.19 -5.17 -0.85
N VAL A 17 0.88 -4.92 -0.91
CA VAL A 17 -0.05 -5.88 -1.49
C VAL A 17 0.28 -6.12 -2.97
N VAL A 18 0.53 -5.06 -3.74
CA VAL A 18 0.83 -5.19 -5.16
C VAL A 18 2.20 -5.84 -5.38
N SER A 19 3.14 -5.66 -4.44
CA SER A 19 4.50 -6.22 -4.59
C SER A 19 4.53 -7.74 -4.54
N LEU A 20 3.53 -8.37 -3.95
CA LEU A 20 3.52 -9.82 -3.82
C LEU A 20 3.31 -10.50 -5.17
N GLU A 21 2.43 -9.97 -5.99
CA GLU A 21 2.21 -10.43 -7.36
C GLU A 21 1.32 -9.44 -8.08
N GLY A 22 1.30 -9.51 -9.40
CA GLY A 22 0.40 -8.70 -10.19
C GLY A 22 -1.05 -8.99 -9.79
N THR A 23 -1.83 -7.95 -9.59
CA THR A 23 -3.19 -8.09 -9.09
C THR A 23 -4.07 -6.95 -9.62
N TYR A 24 -5.37 -7.09 -9.47
CA TYR A 24 -6.32 -6.11 -9.98
C TYR A 24 -6.99 -5.35 -8.83
N GLY A 25 -7.62 -4.21 -9.17
CA GLY A 25 -8.09 -3.27 -8.16
C GLY A 25 -9.01 -3.87 -7.12
N TYR A 26 -9.97 -4.70 -7.53
CA TYR A 26 -10.90 -5.30 -6.58
C TYR A 26 -10.17 -6.20 -5.57
N LYS A 27 -9.22 -7.00 -6.06
CA LYS A 27 -8.44 -7.88 -5.18
C LYS A 27 -7.59 -7.09 -4.21
N ILE A 28 -6.97 -6.01 -4.70
CA ILE A 28 -6.20 -5.10 -3.83
C ILE A 28 -7.09 -4.56 -2.73
N THR A 29 -8.28 -4.10 -3.10
CA THR A 29 -9.24 -3.56 -2.13
C THR A 29 -9.58 -4.60 -1.07
N GLN A 30 -9.85 -5.84 -1.49
CA GLN A 30 -10.19 -6.90 -0.55
C GLN A 30 -9.04 -7.19 0.41
N ASP A 31 -7.81 -7.25 -0.10
CA ASP A 31 -6.65 -7.55 0.74
C ASP A 31 -6.38 -6.43 1.75
N VAL A 32 -6.50 -5.18 1.32
CA VAL A 32 -6.31 -4.04 2.22
C VAL A 32 -7.40 -4.01 3.29
N ARG A 33 -8.63 -4.31 2.91
CA ARG A 33 -9.75 -4.27 3.86
C ARG A 33 -9.69 -5.33 4.94
N LYS A 34 -8.84 -6.31 4.80
CA LYS A 34 -8.61 -7.29 5.87
C LYS A 34 -7.97 -6.66 7.11
N ILE A 35 -7.25 -5.55 6.92
CA ILE A 35 -6.52 -4.92 8.03
C ILE A 35 -6.89 -3.45 8.22
N MET A 36 -7.54 -2.83 7.28
CA MET A 36 -7.89 -1.40 7.34
C MET A 36 -9.32 -1.20 6.87
N ASP A 37 -10.04 -0.34 7.56
CA ASP A 37 -11.42 0.00 7.18
C ASP A 37 -11.39 1.12 6.14
N VAL A 38 -11.24 0.76 4.89
CA VAL A 38 -11.21 1.71 3.77
C VAL A 38 -12.20 1.29 2.70
N SER A 39 -12.78 2.27 2.02
CA SER A 39 -13.70 2.02 0.92
C SER A 39 -12.97 2.02 -0.42
N GLU A 40 -13.63 1.50 -1.44
CA GLU A 40 -13.11 1.57 -2.80
C GLU A 40 -12.92 3.01 -3.26
N SER A 41 -13.84 3.90 -2.86
CA SER A 41 -13.75 5.31 -3.24
C SER A 41 -12.52 5.99 -2.64
N THR A 42 -12.00 5.48 -1.52
CA THR A 42 -10.76 5.95 -0.94
C THR A 42 -9.54 5.32 -1.63
N LEU A 43 -9.67 4.05 -1.97
CA LEU A 43 -8.54 3.26 -2.44
C LEU A 43 -8.19 3.52 -3.92
N TYR A 44 -9.18 3.63 -4.79
CA TYR A 44 -8.90 3.83 -6.21
C TYR A 44 -8.13 5.11 -6.52
N PRO A 45 -8.39 6.25 -5.86
CA PRO A 45 -7.53 7.43 -6.04
C PRO A 45 -6.07 7.19 -5.65
N VAL A 46 -5.84 6.38 -4.63
CA VAL A 46 -4.47 6.02 -4.21
C VAL A 46 -3.77 5.24 -5.32
N LEU A 47 -4.46 4.25 -5.90
CA LEU A 47 -3.90 3.47 -7.01
C LEU A 47 -3.55 4.37 -8.21
N ARG A 48 -4.46 5.29 -8.56
CA ARG A 48 -4.23 6.21 -9.67
C ARG A 48 -3.04 7.13 -9.42
N ARG A 49 -2.92 7.65 -8.20
CA ARG A 49 -1.83 8.54 -7.85
C ARG A 49 -0.49 7.81 -7.86
N LEU A 50 -0.43 6.61 -7.29
CA LEU A 50 0.79 5.81 -7.30
C LEU A 50 1.22 5.44 -8.71
N GLN A 51 0.26 5.17 -9.59
CA GLN A 51 0.55 4.91 -11.00
C GLN A 51 1.08 6.16 -11.69
N LYS A 52 0.42 7.30 -11.47
CA LYS A 52 0.83 8.57 -12.08
C LYS A 52 2.24 8.95 -11.65
N ASP A 53 2.58 8.68 -10.40
CA ASP A 53 3.89 9.03 -9.85
C ASP A 53 4.97 8.00 -10.18
N GLY A 54 4.63 6.96 -10.92
CA GLY A 54 5.61 6.00 -11.39
C GLY A 54 5.96 4.86 -10.43
N TYR A 55 5.18 4.69 -9.38
CA TYR A 55 5.41 3.61 -8.41
C TYR A 55 4.66 2.33 -8.76
N LEU A 56 3.60 2.46 -9.53
CA LEU A 56 2.85 1.33 -10.07
C LEU A 56 2.73 1.50 -11.58
N GLU A 57 2.59 0.38 -12.27
CA GLU A 57 2.22 0.37 -13.68
C GLU A 57 1.06 -0.58 -13.88
N THR A 58 0.34 -0.42 -14.98
CA THR A 58 -0.83 -1.22 -15.26
C THR A 58 -0.64 -2.01 -16.54
N TYR A 59 -1.29 -3.16 -16.60
CA TYR A 59 -1.40 -3.94 -17.81
C TYR A 59 -2.78 -4.58 -17.83
N ASP A 60 -3.26 -4.89 -19.03
CA ASP A 60 -4.58 -5.48 -19.20
C ASP A 60 -4.43 -6.94 -19.54
N MET A 61 -5.31 -7.76 -18.96
CA MET A 61 -5.40 -9.17 -19.27
C MET A 61 -6.86 -9.57 -19.40
N GLU A 62 -7.12 -10.48 -20.32
CA GLU A 62 -8.45 -11.03 -20.45
C GLU A 62 -8.71 -12.04 -19.32
N PHE A 63 -9.90 -11.96 -18.73
CA PHE A 63 -10.33 -12.88 -17.72
C PHE A 63 -11.82 -13.15 -17.95
N GLN A 64 -12.16 -14.39 -18.26
CA GLN A 64 -13.55 -14.80 -18.49
C GLN A 64 -14.24 -13.91 -19.54
N GLY A 65 -13.55 -13.63 -20.65
CA GLY A 65 -14.09 -12.86 -21.74
C GLY A 65 -14.13 -11.36 -21.53
N ARG A 66 -13.60 -10.88 -20.44
CA ARG A 66 -13.56 -9.44 -20.11
C ARG A 66 -12.13 -8.98 -19.95
N ASN A 67 -11.88 -7.75 -20.40
CA ASN A 67 -10.60 -7.11 -20.19
C ASN A 67 -10.51 -6.62 -18.76
N ARG A 68 -9.48 -7.05 -18.04
CA ARG A 68 -9.29 -6.67 -16.64
C ARG A 68 -7.97 -5.96 -16.48
N ARG A 69 -7.98 -4.83 -15.77
CA ARG A 69 -6.77 -4.05 -15.50
C ARG A 69 -6.07 -4.57 -14.26
N TYR A 70 -4.79 -4.86 -14.43
CA TYR A 70 -3.93 -5.32 -13.35
C TYR A 70 -2.91 -4.26 -13.02
N TYR A 71 -2.42 -4.30 -11.79
CA TYR A 71 -1.39 -3.40 -11.29
C TYR A 71 -0.15 -4.21 -10.95
N LYS A 72 1.00 -3.58 -11.15
CA LYS A 72 2.30 -4.18 -10.90
C LYS A 72 3.21 -3.11 -10.33
N ILE A 73 4.04 -3.46 -9.35
CA ILE A 73 4.95 -2.50 -8.75
C ILE A 73 6.15 -2.28 -9.67
N THR A 74 6.59 -1.03 -9.77
CA THR A 74 7.78 -0.66 -10.55
C THR A 74 9.03 -0.74 -9.68
N SER A 75 10.21 -0.60 -10.31
CA SER A 75 11.47 -0.51 -9.55
C SER A 75 11.44 0.66 -8.57
N ASN A 76 10.92 1.81 -9.01
CA ASN A 76 10.77 2.96 -8.11
C ASN A 76 9.79 2.67 -6.99
N GLY A 77 8.74 1.92 -7.28
CA GLY A 77 7.78 1.49 -6.26
C GLY A 77 8.42 0.61 -5.21
N MET A 78 9.32 -0.29 -5.62
CA MET A 78 10.04 -1.15 -4.67
C MET A 78 10.96 -0.33 -3.77
N ILE A 79 11.63 0.68 -4.34
CA ILE A 79 12.48 1.57 -3.55
C ILE A 79 11.63 2.31 -2.51
N LEU A 80 10.49 2.83 -2.91
CA LEU A 80 9.60 3.53 -1.99
C LEU A 80 9.08 2.58 -0.91
N LEU A 81 8.70 1.37 -1.29
CA LEU A 81 8.21 0.37 -0.34
C LEU A 81 9.28 0.06 0.72
N ASP A 82 10.54 -0.08 0.31
CA ASP A 82 11.61 -0.34 1.27
C ASP A 82 11.80 0.82 2.25
N LYS A 83 11.64 2.06 1.78
CA LYS A 83 11.67 3.23 2.67
C LYS A 83 10.52 3.18 3.66
N TYR A 84 9.33 2.81 3.21
CA TYR A 84 8.19 2.67 4.09
C TYR A 84 8.40 1.57 5.12
N ARG A 85 8.99 0.45 4.72
CA ARG A 85 9.28 -0.64 5.65
C ARG A 85 10.20 -0.20 6.77
N SER A 86 11.27 0.52 6.43
CA SER A 86 12.19 1.05 7.43
C SER A 86 11.52 2.04 8.36
N GLY A 87 10.75 2.96 7.79
CA GLY A 87 10.01 3.95 8.58
C GLY A 87 8.96 3.32 9.46
N TRP A 88 8.31 2.27 8.98
CA TRP A 88 7.29 1.57 9.74
C TRP A 88 7.84 0.96 11.03
N VAL A 89 9.02 0.35 10.96
CA VAL A 89 9.63 -0.25 12.15
C VAL A 89 9.83 0.79 13.24
N LEU A 90 10.35 1.95 12.89
CA LEU A 90 10.56 3.05 13.84
C LEU A 90 9.24 3.58 14.38
N PHE A 91 8.28 3.80 13.49
CA PHE A 91 6.97 4.32 13.87
C PHE A 91 6.23 3.34 14.80
N ARG A 92 6.21 2.07 14.41
CA ARG A 92 5.56 1.02 15.19
C ARG A 92 6.16 0.92 16.59
N ASN A 93 7.49 0.93 16.68
CA ASN A 93 8.15 0.82 17.98
C ASN A 93 7.82 2.01 18.87
N GLY A 94 7.76 3.21 18.30
CA GLY A 94 7.37 4.39 19.06
C GLY A 94 5.94 4.31 19.54
N VAL A 95 5.03 3.87 18.68
CA VAL A 95 3.62 3.72 19.04
C VAL A 95 3.46 2.65 20.11
N ASP A 96 4.14 1.51 19.94
CA ASP A 96 4.08 0.43 20.91
C ASP A 96 4.55 0.88 22.29
N ASP A 97 5.65 1.63 22.34
CA ASP A 97 6.19 2.10 23.62
C ASP A 97 5.17 2.94 24.38
N ILE A 98 4.47 3.81 23.66
CA ILE A 98 3.47 4.68 24.28
C ILE A 98 2.21 3.90 24.64
N LEU A 99 1.67 3.14 23.70
CA LEU A 99 0.41 2.44 23.88
C LEU A 99 0.52 1.35 24.95
N MET A 100 1.65 0.66 24.97
CA MET A 100 1.83 -0.45 25.89
C MET A 100 2.47 -0.02 27.21
N GLY A 101 2.73 1.26 27.38
CA GLY A 101 3.28 1.79 28.63
C GLY A 101 4.69 1.32 28.95
N LYS A 102 5.50 1.06 27.92
CA LYS A 102 6.86 0.52 28.10
C LYS A 102 7.95 1.57 27.94
N HIS A 103 7.59 2.82 27.72
CA HIS A 103 8.58 3.87 27.55
C HIS A 103 9.27 4.18 28.86
N GLU A 104 10.56 4.52 28.76
CA GLU A 104 11.33 4.89 29.92
C GLU A 104 11.11 6.36 30.27
N GLU A 105 11.23 6.66 31.53
CA GLU A 105 11.10 8.01 32.05
C GLU A 105 12.29 8.87 31.68
#